data_aa43c49d50f2fe322898cb3bf39d7eaf
#
_entry.id   aa43c49d50f2fe322898cb3bf39d7eaf
#
_cell.length_a   1.000
_cell.length_b   1.000
_cell.length_c   1.000
_cell.angle_alpha   90.00
_cell.angle_beta   90.00
_cell.angle_gamma   90.00
#
_symmetry.space_group_name_H-M   'P 1'
#
loop_
_entity.id
_entity.type
_entity.pdbx_description
1 polymer ?
#
loop_
_entity_poly.entity_id
_entity_poly.type
_entity_poly.pdbx_seq_one_letter_code
_entity_poly.pdbx_strand_id
1 'polypeptide(L)'
;MFTSLDRLTGRFNSHLQNALVLFANEATWGGNKKETGALKSIITDNTIFIEGKGKDGYQIENARHLFVASNEEWVVPRDIDDRRFLVLDVSSEHKEDYEYFAALDKQMNEGGYEALLYDLQNEDLTNFNPRIIPINDSAFDMKLQTMTTSQQYLYYALDERCWHLAGNDQYFGFKTEKGTSDLYKDYKAWCEDEKIVPQSRGQLGQTVINIIKAKKSRKGTASRIQTYIFASLEECRKHFETYSKQTSKIWSDNQ
;
A
#
# COMPACT_ATOMS: atom_id res chain seq x y z
N MET A 1 2.06 24.17 7.08
CA MET A 1 1.27 23.03 7.56
C MET A 1 -0.04 23.00 6.80
N PHE A 2 -0.45 21.86 6.28
CA PHE A 2 -1.68 21.69 5.51
C PHE A 2 -2.56 20.67 6.20
N THR A 3 -3.85 20.92 6.28
CA THR A 3 -4.85 20.03 6.90
C THR A 3 -5.60 19.18 5.88
N SER A 4 -5.30 19.33 4.58
CA SER A 4 -5.95 18.60 3.49
C SER A 4 -5.01 18.47 2.30
N LEU A 5 -4.98 17.29 1.67
CA LEU A 5 -4.23 17.03 0.44
C LEU A 5 -4.74 17.85 -0.75
N ASP A 6 -6.00 18.26 -0.75
CA ASP A 6 -6.58 19.12 -1.79
C ASP A 6 -5.81 20.42 -2.00
N ARG A 7 -5.24 20.96 -0.93
CA ARG A 7 -4.43 22.17 -1.01
C ARG A 7 -3.10 21.95 -1.69
N LEU A 8 -2.58 20.73 -1.64
CA LEU A 8 -1.34 20.35 -2.33
C LEU A 8 -1.60 20.07 -3.81
N THR A 9 -2.74 19.48 -4.14
CA THR A 9 -3.08 19.00 -5.50
C THR A 9 -3.99 19.96 -6.27
N GLY A 10 -4.44 21.04 -5.63
CA GLY A 10 -5.33 22.04 -6.21
C GLY A 10 -4.68 22.91 -7.30
N ARG A 11 -5.51 23.47 -8.17
CA ARG A 11 -5.07 24.29 -9.30
C ARG A 11 -4.22 25.50 -8.88
N PHE A 12 -4.68 26.25 -7.86
CA PHE A 12 -3.97 27.45 -7.39
C PHE A 12 -3.01 27.06 -6.27
N ASN A 13 -1.75 26.90 -6.62
CA ASN A 13 -0.72 26.32 -5.76
C ASN A 13 0.47 27.28 -5.51
N SER A 14 0.29 28.59 -5.71
CA SER A 14 1.36 29.59 -5.53
C SER A 14 2.00 29.57 -4.13
N HIS A 15 1.30 29.06 -3.12
CA HIS A 15 1.83 28.88 -1.76
C HIS A 15 2.92 27.80 -1.69
N LEU A 16 3.02 26.93 -2.69
CA LEU A 16 4.10 25.93 -2.78
C LEU A 16 5.41 26.51 -3.34
N GLN A 17 5.39 27.70 -3.92
CA GLN A 17 6.53 28.27 -4.66
C GLN A 17 7.85 28.24 -3.86
N ASN A 18 7.80 28.64 -2.59
CA ASN A 18 8.99 28.77 -1.74
C ASN A 18 9.10 27.69 -0.67
N ALA A 19 8.28 26.64 -0.76
CA ALA A 19 8.28 25.57 0.22
C ALA A 19 9.25 24.45 -0.20
N LEU A 20 10.17 24.07 0.68
CA LEU A 20 11.03 22.89 0.52
C LEU A 20 10.42 21.68 1.23
N VAL A 21 9.85 21.88 2.40
CA VAL A 21 9.20 20.84 3.18
C VAL A 21 7.70 21.12 3.24
N LEU A 22 6.93 20.13 2.81
CA LEU A 22 5.48 20.13 2.85
C LEU A 22 5.04 19.14 3.95
N PHE A 23 4.35 19.64 4.97
CA PHE A 23 3.82 18.82 6.04
C PHE A 23 2.30 18.82 6.01
N ALA A 24 1.70 17.68 5.71
CA ALA A 24 0.27 17.44 5.73
C ALA A 24 -0.10 16.65 7.00
N ASN A 25 -0.79 17.30 7.92
CA ASN A 25 -1.25 16.71 9.18
C ASN A 25 -2.73 16.35 9.07
N GLU A 26 -3.10 15.19 9.63
CA GLU A 26 -4.47 14.65 9.58
C GLU A 26 -5.02 14.56 8.14
N ALA A 27 -4.11 14.32 7.21
CA ALA A 27 -4.47 14.25 5.81
C ALA A 27 -5.23 12.95 5.54
N THR A 28 -6.45 13.09 5.03
CA THR A 28 -7.23 11.99 4.50
C THR A 28 -7.19 12.04 2.98
N TRP A 29 -7.05 10.88 2.37
CA TRP A 29 -7.14 10.79 0.91
C TRP A 29 -8.55 10.33 0.49
N GLY A 30 -9.19 11.13 -0.35
CA GLY A 30 -10.59 10.91 -0.78
C GLY A 30 -10.78 9.88 -1.90
N GLY A 31 -9.74 9.11 -2.29
CA GLY A 31 -9.87 8.09 -3.34
C GLY A 31 -9.87 8.63 -4.78
N ASN A 32 -9.61 9.92 -5.00
CA ASN A 32 -9.69 10.54 -6.32
C ASN A 32 -8.43 10.27 -7.16
N LYS A 33 -8.59 9.62 -8.33
CA LYS A 33 -7.48 9.30 -9.23
C LYS A 33 -6.71 10.54 -9.74
N LYS A 34 -7.38 11.69 -9.88
CA LYS A 34 -6.74 12.93 -10.33
C LYS A 34 -5.80 13.48 -9.25
N GLU A 35 -6.22 13.45 -8.01
CA GLU A 35 -5.40 13.85 -6.86
C GLU A 35 -4.20 12.91 -6.68
N THR A 36 -4.39 11.62 -6.89
CA THR A 36 -3.30 10.62 -6.91
C THR A 36 -2.22 11.00 -7.91
N GLY A 37 -2.61 11.36 -9.13
CA GLY A 37 -1.67 11.79 -10.18
C GLY A 37 -0.90 13.04 -9.78
N ALA A 38 -1.59 14.05 -9.27
CA ALA A 38 -0.99 15.31 -8.83
C ALA A 38 -0.02 15.11 -7.64
N LEU A 39 -0.40 14.26 -6.67
CA LEU A 39 0.47 13.93 -5.54
C LEU A 39 1.75 13.22 -6.01
N LYS A 40 1.61 12.24 -6.90
CA LYS A 40 2.76 11.54 -7.52
C LYS A 40 3.68 12.51 -8.26
N SER A 41 3.12 13.46 -8.98
CA SER A 41 3.88 14.51 -9.69
C SER A 41 4.67 15.41 -8.73
N ILE A 42 4.06 15.87 -7.64
CA ILE A 42 4.76 16.65 -6.60
C ILE A 42 5.98 15.91 -6.03
N ILE A 43 5.92 14.59 -5.92
CA ILE A 43 7.00 13.78 -5.33
C ILE A 43 8.09 13.45 -6.36
N THR A 44 7.74 13.24 -7.63
CA THR A 44 8.66 12.61 -8.59
C THR A 44 9.13 13.51 -9.72
N ASP A 45 8.37 14.57 -10.06
CA ASP A 45 8.71 15.38 -11.23
C ASP A 45 9.83 16.38 -10.88
N ASN A 46 10.74 16.60 -11.81
CA ASN A 46 11.86 17.53 -11.63
C ASN A 46 11.39 18.99 -11.62
N THR A 47 10.21 19.27 -12.17
CA THR A 47 9.62 20.61 -12.20
C THR A 47 8.18 20.57 -11.73
N ILE A 48 7.71 21.67 -11.15
CA ILE A 48 6.31 21.85 -10.77
C ILE A 48 5.77 23.11 -11.43
N PHE A 49 4.52 23.04 -11.92
CA PHE A 49 3.81 24.19 -12.44
C PHE A 49 3.15 24.95 -11.30
N ILE A 50 3.48 26.26 -11.18
CA ILE A 50 2.93 27.15 -10.18
C ILE A 50 1.93 28.10 -10.83
N GLU A 51 0.71 28.13 -10.30
CA GLU A 51 -0.36 29.02 -10.76
C GLU A 51 -0.94 29.80 -9.58
N GLY A 52 -0.94 31.12 -9.67
CA GLY A 52 -1.62 32.01 -8.75
C GLY A 52 -2.97 32.47 -9.31
N LYS A 53 -3.95 32.75 -8.44
CA LYS A 53 -5.24 33.27 -8.90
C LYS A 53 -5.07 34.58 -9.65
N GLY A 54 -5.48 34.64 -10.92
CA GLY A 54 -5.38 35.83 -11.77
C GLY A 54 -3.96 36.18 -12.24
N LYS A 55 -3.03 35.20 -12.19
CA LYS A 55 -1.66 35.33 -12.71
C LYS A 55 -1.36 34.19 -13.66
N ASP A 56 -0.53 34.45 -14.67
CA ASP A 56 -0.03 33.42 -15.54
C ASP A 56 0.82 32.41 -14.74
N GLY A 57 0.63 31.12 -15.04
CA GLY A 57 1.39 30.07 -14.43
C GLY A 57 2.77 29.90 -15.07
N TYR A 58 3.72 29.40 -14.31
CA TYR A 58 5.07 29.13 -14.75
C TYR A 58 5.66 27.88 -14.09
N GLN A 59 6.70 27.33 -14.68
CA GLN A 59 7.40 26.17 -14.13
C GLN A 59 8.58 26.59 -13.26
N ILE A 60 8.78 25.89 -12.16
CA ILE A 60 9.95 26.02 -11.29
C ILE A 60 10.55 24.63 -11.02
N GLU A 61 11.80 24.61 -10.62
CA GLU A 61 12.45 23.40 -10.13
C GLU A 61 11.72 22.83 -8.89
N ASN A 62 11.58 21.53 -8.84
CA ASN A 62 10.89 20.82 -7.76
C ASN A 62 11.90 20.20 -6.79
N ALA A 63 12.17 20.90 -5.70
CA ALA A 63 13.02 20.42 -4.60
C ALA A 63 12.19 20.11 -3.33
N ARG A 64 10.93 19.70 -3.49
CA ARG A 64 9.99 19.52 -2.38
C ARG A 64 10.05 18.15 -1.79
N HIS A 65 9.97 18.08 -0.47
CA HIS A 65 9.84 16.86 0.32
C HIS A 65 8.50 16.86 1.04
N LEU A 66 7.75 15.77 0.94
CA LEU A 66 6.41 15.65 1.52
C LEU A 66 6.45 14.73 2.73
N PHE A 67 5.96 15.23 3.86
CA PHE A 67 5.66 14.46 5.07
C PHE A 67 4.16 14.46 5.27
N VAL A 68 3.60 13.28 5.51
CA VAL A 68 2.17 13.10 5.78
C VAL A 68 2.03 12.39 7.11
N ALA A 69 1.27 12.95 8.02
CA ALA A 69 0.88 12.31 9.27
C ALA A 69 -0.64 12.12 9.28
N SER A 70 -1.09 10.95 9.71
CA SER A 70 -2.51 10.62 9.80
C SER A 70 -2.74 9.51 10.80
N ASN A 71 -3.94 9.51 11.40
CA ASN A 71 -4.44 8.41 12.23
C ASN A 71 -5.25 7.40 11.40
N GLU A 72 -5.41 7.64 10.11
CA GLU A 72 -6.14 6.75 9.20
C GLU A 72 -5.24 5.63 8.71
N GLU A 73 -5.77 4.44 8.58
CA GLU A 73 -5.05 3.29 8.01
C GLU A 73 -4.64 3.51 6.55
N TRP A 74 -5.39 4.32 5.83
CA TRP A 74 -5.16 4.61 4.41
C TRP A 74 -4.90 6.10 4.14
N VAL A 75 -3.64 6.46 4.15
CA VAL A 75 -3.19 7.87 4.08
C VAL A 75 -2.85 8.30 2.66
N VAL A 76 -2.25 7.42 1.87
CA VAL A 76 -1.77 7.71 0.52
C VAL A 76 -2.09 6.57 -0.45
N PRO A 77 -2.42 6.89 -1.71
CA PRO A 77 -2.67 5.88 -2.73
C PRO A 77 -1.37 5.15 -3.05
N ARG A 78 -1.29 3.87 -2.75
CA ARG A 78 -0.09 3.08 -2.98
C ARG A 78 -0.39 1.92 -3.90
N ASP A 79 0.09 1.99 -5.14
CA ASP A 79 0.06 0.87 -6.07
C ASP A 79 1.08 -0.21 -5.64
N ILE A 80 0.90 -1.44 -6.09
CA ILE A 80 1.78 -2.59 -5.79
C ILE A 80 3.25 -2.27 -6.11
N ASP A 81 3.48 -1.49 -7.16
CA ASP A 81 4.81 -1.07 -7.63
C ASP A 81 5.23 0.31 -7.12
N ASP A 82 4.47 0.90 -6.19
CA ASP A 82 4.77 2.24 -5.72
C ASP A 82 6.02 2.26 -4.81
N ARG A 83 6.99 3.07 -5.23
CA ARG A 83 8.28 3.29 -4.57
C ARG A 83 8.47 4.75 -4.15
N ARG A 84 7.39 5.50 -3.95
CA ARG A 84 7.43 6.92 -3.64
C ARG A 84 7.25 7.23 -2.18
N PHE A 85 6.54 6.34 -1.47
CA PHE A 85 6.17 6.58 -0.08
C PHE A 85 6.93 5.61 0.84
N LEU A 86 7.70 6.17 1.76
CA LEU A 86 8.15 5.47 2.96
C LEU A 86 7.03 5.61 4.00
N VAL A 87 6.46 4.50 4.42
CA VAL A 87 5.42 4.46 5.44
C VAL A 87 6.05 3.98 6.75
N LEU A 88 5.80 4.70 7.82
CA LEU A 88 6.28 4.38 9.15
C LEU A 88 5.09 4.34 10.11
N ASP A 89 4.96 3.24 10.85
CA ASP A 89 4.05 3.17 11.97
C ASP A 89 4.68 3.79 13.20
N VAL A 90 3.93 4.64 13.85
CA VAL A 90 4.34 5.24 15.11
C VAL A 90 3.78 4.39 16.26
N SER A 91 4.70 3.86 17.09
CA SER A 91 4.32 3.09 18.27
C SER A 91 3.39 3.89 19.19
N SER A 92 2.41 3.21 19.78
CA SER A 92 1.56 3.77 20.82
C SER A 92 2.16 3.66 22.24
N GLU A 93 3.39 3.17 22.38
CA GLU A 93 4.06 2.93 23.68
C GLU A 93 4.08 4.17 24.58
N HIS A 94 4.31 5.33 24.00
CA HIS A 94 4.31 6.61 24.71
C HIS A 94 3.04 7.43 24.52
N LYS A 95 1.91 6.77 24.13
CA LYS A 95 0.64 7.47 24.04
C LYS A 95 0.22 8.01 25.42
N GLU A 96 -0.07 9.33 25.47
CA GLU A 96 -0.43 10.02 26.73
C GLU A 96 0.68 10.07 27.79
N ASP A 97 1.93 9.76 27.44
CA ASP A 97 3.10 9.86 28.31
C ASP A 97 3.64 11.29 28.33
N TYR A 98 3.00 12.12 29.13
CA TYR A 98 3.34 13.56 29.24
C TYR A 98 4.73 13.80 29.80
N GLU A 99 5.26 12.91 30.65
CA GLU A 99 6.61 13.04 31.22
C GLU A 99 7.67 12.78 30.15
N TYR A 100 7.49 11.76 29.35
CA TYR A 100 8.37 11.46 28.20
C TYR A 100 8.42 12.64 27.22
N PHE A 101 7.28 13.18 26.81
CA PHE A 101 7.24 14.27 25.86
C PHE A 101 7.77 15.58 26.44
N ALA A 102 7.55 15.86 27.73
CA ALA A 102 8.15 17.03 28.39
C ALA A 102 9.66 16.92 28.49
N ALA A 103 10.20 15.72 28.74
CA ALA A 103 11.65 15.49 28.74
C ALA A 103 12.27 15.67 27.35
N LEU A 104 11.57 15.17 26.30
CA LEU A 104 11.99 15.33 24.91
C LEU A 104 11.98 16.80 24.50
N ASP A 105 10.92 17.54 24.81
CA ASP A 105 10.80 18.98 24.51
C ASP A 105 11.93 19.77 25.21
N LYS A 106 12.18 19.48 26.49
CA LYS A 106 13.29 20.08 27.22
C LYS A 106 14.62 19.79 26.54
N GLN A 107 14.93 18.55 26.18
CA GLN A 107 16.17 18.18 25.48
C GLN A 107 16.31 18.94 24.16
N MET A 108 15.24 19.03 23.37
CA MET A 108 15.26 19.74 22.10
C MET A 108 15.54 21.24 22.27
N ASN A 109 14.98 21.88 23.31
CA ASN A 109 15.18 23.30 23.59
C ASN A 109 16.53 23.62 24.28
N GLU A 110 17.19 22.62 24.87
CA GLU A 110 18.49 22.77 25.54
C GLU A 110 19.67 22.29 24.66
N GLY A 111 19.64 22.54 23.37
CA GLY A 111 20.71 22.22 22.39
C GLY A 111 20.43 21.03 21.48
N GLY A 112 19.25 20.41 21.61
CA GLY A 112 18.87 19.25 20.78
C GLY A 112 18.69 19.62 19.31
N TYR A 113 18.14 20.80 19.01
CA TYR A 113 17.99 21.27 17.61
C TYR A 113 19.34 21.49 16.93
N GLU A 114 20.31 22.08 17.64
CA GLU A 114 21.66 22.31 17.13
C GLU A 114 22.39 20.99 16.90
N ALA A 115 22.26 20.03 17.83
CA ALA A 115 22.84 18.70 17.71
C ALA A 115 22.23 17.95 16.53
N LEU A 116 20.90 17.95 16.39
CA LEU A 116 20.21 17.31 15.25
C LEU A 116 20.67 17.94 13.92
N LEU A 117 20.77 19.27 13.84
CA LEU A 117 21.25 19.94 12.63
C LEU A 117 22.67 19.53 12.28
N TYR A 118 23.56 19.44 13.30
CA TYR A 118 24.92 18.97 13.11
C TYR A 118 24.96 17.54 12.56
N ASP A 119 24.22 16.62 13.17
CA ASP A 119 24.15 15.23 12.73
C ASP A 119 23.66 15.12 11.29
N LEU A 120 22.54 15.80 10.94
CA LEU A 120 22.00 15.80 9.59
C LEU A 120 22.95 16.39 8.53
N GLN A 121 23.77 17.39 8.91
CA GLN A 121 24.76 17.97 8.00
C GLN A 121 26.00 17.09 7.80
N ASN A 122 26.30 16.21 8.75
CA ASN A 122 27.45 15.33 8.72
C ASN A 122 27.08 13.86 8.36
N GLU A 123 25.82 13.58 8.10
CA GLU A 123 25.38 12.24 7.68
C GLU A 123 26.03 11.82 6.36
N ASP A 124 26.64 10.65 6.34
CA ASP A 124 27.25 10.11 5.12
C ASP A 124 26.19 9.55 4.15
N LEU A 125 25.89 10.31 3.12
CA LEU A 125 24.97 9.93 2.05
C LEU A 125 25.62 9.24 0.85
N THR A 126 26.90 8.86 0.91
CA THR A 126 27.66 8.28 -0.21
C THR A 126 26.95 7.05 -0.80
N ASN A 127 26.38 6.21 0.04
CA ASN A 127 25.66 4.98 -0.37
C ASN A 127 24.14 5.12 -0.30
N PHE A 128 23.62 6.31 0.00
CA PHE A 128 22.19 6.52 0.08
C PHE A 128 21.55 6.64 -1.30
N ASN A 129 20.56 5.80 -1.56
CA ASN A 129 19.76 5.86 -2.78
C ASN A 129 18.29 6.12 -2.42
N PRO A 130 17.77 7.33 -2.66
CA PRO A 130 16.39 7.69 -2.32
C PRO A 130 15.32 6.92 -3.10
N ARG A 131 15.72 6.16 -4.13
CA ARG A 131 14.81 5.29 -4.91
C ARG A 131 14.64 3.91 -4.29
N ILE A 132 15.43 3.58 -3.28
CA ILE A 132 15.33 2.32 -2.54
C ILE A 132 14.59 2.60 -1.24
N ILE A 133 13.32 2.21 -1.19
CA ILE A 133 12.51 2.35 0.01
C ILE A 133 12.63 1.07 0.84
N PRO A 134 12.91 1.16 2.15
CA PRO A 134 12.88 0.02 3.04
C PRO A 134 11.52 -0.69 3.00
N ILE A 135 11.55 -2.00 2.98
CA ILE A 135 10.35 -2.84 3.06
C ILE A 135 9.98 -2.94 4.54
N ASN A 136 8.75 -2.59 4.88
CA ASN A 136 8.19 -2.75 6.21
C ASN A 136 6.75 -3.28 6.13
N ASP A 137 6.23 -3.77 7.25
CA ASP A 137 4.93 -4.44 7.33
C ASP A 137 3.78 -3.46 7.04
N SER A 138 3.82 -2.25 7.60
CA SER A 138 2.85 -1.16 7.34
C SER A 138 2.69 -0.82 5.86
N ALA A 139 3.77 -0.94 5.11
CA ALA A 139 3.76 -0.74 3.67
C ALA A 139 2.98 -1.83 2.93
N PHE A 140 2.95 -3.05 3.47
CA PHE A 140 2.17 -4.15 2.89
C PHE A 140 0.68 -3.99 3.15
N ASP A 141 0.27 -3.61 4.36
CA ASP A 141 -1.14 -3.40 4.72
C ASP A 141 -1.78 -2.35 3.82
N MET A 142 -1.09 -1.23 3.60
CA MET A 142 -1.55 -0.22 2.65
C MET A 142 -1.63 -0.75 1.20
N LYS A 143 -0.67 -1.59 0.77
CA LYS A 143 -0.76 -2.24 -0.53
C LYS A 143 -1.95 -3.16 -0.63
N LEU A 144 -2.22 -3.94 0.41
CA LEU A 144 -3.33 -4.87 0.45
C LEU A 144 -4.67 -4.14 0.27
N GLN A 145 -4.85 -3.00 0.93
CA GLN A 145 -6.05 -2.17 0.76
C GLN A 145 -6.22 -1.59 -0.66
N THR A 146 -5.12 -1.35 -1.38
CA THR A 146 -5.19 -0.88 -2.78
C THR A 146 -5.35 -1.99 -3.81
N MET A 147 -5.17 -3.23 -3.40
CA MET A 147 -5.38 -4.40 -4.26
C MET A 147 -6.84 -4.52 -4.69
N THR A 148 -7.04 -5.12 -5.86
CA THR A 148 -8.39 -5.49 -6.30
C THR A 148 -8.97 -6.57 -5.40
N THR A 149 -10.29 -6.64 -5.31
CA THR A 149 -10.96 -7.62 -4.43
C THR A 149 -10.57 -9.07 -4.71
N SER A 150 -10.29 -9.42 -5.98
CA SER A 150 -9.77 -10.76 -6.32
C SER A 150 -8.33 -11.01 -5.86
N GLN A 151 -7.52 -9.96 -5.73
CA GLN A 151 -6.16 -10.04 -5.19
C GLN A 151 -6.18 -10.17 -3.66
N GLN A 152 -7.04 -9.39 -3.00
CA GLN A 152 -7.27 -9.47 -1.55
C GLN A 152 -7.79 -10.85 -1.15
N TYR A 153 -8.77 -11.38 -1.89
CA TYR A 153 -9.25 -12.74 -1.69
C TYR A 153 -8.15 -13.80 -1.88
N LEU A 154 -7.29 -13.61 -2.87
CA LEU A 154 -6.18 -14.53 -3.10
C LEU A 154 -5.18 -14.50 -1.94
N TYR A 155 -4.86 -13.30 -1.44
CA TYR A 155 -4.04 -13.15 -0.24
C TYR A 155 -4.68 -13.87 0.96
N TYR A 156 -5.96 -13.57 1.25
CA TYR A 156 -6.72 -14.22 2.31
C TYR A 156 -6.64 -15.76 2.22
N ALA A 157 -6.91 -16.33 1.04
CA ALA A 157 -6.90 -17.78 0.86
C ALA A 157 -5.50 -18.42 1.07
N LEU A 158 -4.43 -17.69 0.76
CA LEU A 158 -3.06 -18.11 0.97
C LEU A 158 -2.61 -17.96 2.42
N ASP A 159 -3.07 -16.91 3.10
CA ASP A 159 -2.76 -16.63 4.50
C ASP A 159 -3.48 -17.62 5.42
N GLU A 160 -4.78 -17.79 5.26
CA GLU A 160 -5.61 -18.76 5.99
C GLU A 160 -5.35 -20.23 5.59
N ARG A 161 -4.51 -20.47 4.58
CA ARG A 161 -4.17 -21.80 4.05
C ARG A 161 -5.38 -22.61 3.56
N CYS A 162 -6.48 -21.93 3.25
CA CYS A 162 -7.71 -22.55 2.81
C CYS A 162 -8.52 -21.64 1.88
N TRP A 163 -9.46 -22.25 1.16
CA TRP A 163 -10.48 -21.51 0.44
C TRP A 163 -11.66 -21.23 1.38
N HIS A 164 -12.29 -20.07 1.26
CA HIS A 164 -13.33 -19.57 2.17
C HIS A 164 -14.51 -20.54 2.41
N LEU A 165 -15.08 -21.12 1.34
CA LEU A 165 -16.13 -22.14 1.43
C LEU A 165 -15.57 -23.56 1.54
N ALA A 166 -14.54 -23.77 2.30
CA ALA A 166 -14.12 -25.11 2.63
C ALA A 166 -15.08 -25.73 3.64
N GLY A 167 -16.32 -25.99 3.24
CA GLY A 167 -17.44 -26.63 3.98
C GLY A 167 -17.21 -27.02 5.46
N ASN A 168 -18.26 -27.37 6.21
CA ASN A 168 -18.21 -27.75 7.63
C ASN A 168 -17.22 -28.86 8.03
N ASP A 169 -16.43 -29.37 7.10
CA ASP A 169 -15.34 -30.31 7.34
C ASP A 169 -14.08 -29.52 7.70
N GLN A 170 -13.86 -29.35 8.98
CA GLN A 170 -12.65 -28.85 9.60
C GLN A 170 -11.40 -29.39 8.91
N TYR A 171 -10.49 -28.47 8.50
CA TYR A 171 -9.17 -28.79 7.97
C TYR A 171 -9.08 -29.33 6.54
N PHE A 172 -9.66 -28.68 5.58
CA PHE A 172 -9.14 -28.83 4.23
C PHE A 172 -8.10 -27.74 3.97
N GLY A 173 -6.85 -28.10 4.06
CA GLY A 173 -5.73 -27.27 3.65
C GLY A 173 -5.93 -26.75 2.21
N PHE A 174 -5.09 -25.84 1.78
CA PHE A 174 -5.10 -25.28 0.44
C PHE A 174 -5.19 -26.36 -0.63
N LYS A 175 -6.35 -26.45 -1.32
CA LYS A 175 -6.58 -27.47 -2.35
C LYS A 175 -5.85 -27.06 -3.63
N THR A 176 -5.03 -27.99 -4.15
CA THR A 176 -4.29 -27.81 -5.40
C THR A 176 -5.16 -27.90 -6.66
N GLU A 177 -6.45 -28.26 -6.53
CA GLU A 177 -7.41 -28.26 -7.63
C GLU A 177 -8.75 -27.70 -7.18
N LYS A 178 -9.34 -26.81 -7.99
CA LYS A 178 -10.68 -26.27 -7.74
C LYS A 178 -11.40 -25.95 -9.06
N GLY A 179 -12.67 -26.35 -9.16
CA GLY A 179 -13.53 -25.98 -10.28
C GLY A 179 -13.61 -24.47 -10.46
N THR A 180 -13.57 -23.97 -11.70
CA THR A 180 -13.59 -22.52 -11.92
C THR A 180 -14.89 -21.86 -11.44
N SER A 181 -16.01 -22.61 -11.46
CA SER A 181 -17.29 -22.15 -10.91
C SER A 181 -17.29 -22.15 -9.39
N ASP A 182 -16.68 -23.16 -8.78
CA ASP A 182 -16.63 -23.30 -7.34
C ASP A 182 -15.69 -22.28 -6.72
N LEU A 183 -14.57 -21.98 -7.38
CA LEU A 183 -13.68 -20.88 -6.98
C LEU A 183 -14.41 -19.53 -7.02
N TYR A 184 -15.23 -19.29 -8.03
CA TYR A 184 -15.97 -18.04 -8.13
C TYR A 184 -17.12 -17.91 -7.12
N LYS A 185 -17.78 -19.04 -6.77
CA LYS A 185 -18.77 -19.06 -5.68
C LYS A 185 -18.12 -18.75 -4.34
N ASP A 186 -17.00 -19.37 -4.09
CA ASP A 186 -16.16 -19.17 -2.90
C ASP A 186 -15.74 -17.71 -2.73
N TYR A 187 -15.20 -17.13 -3.79
CA TYR A 187 -14.84 -15.73 -3.83
C TYR A 187 -16.02 -14.79 -3.56
N LYS A 188 -17.20 -15.09 -4.12
CA LYS A 188 -18.39 -14.25 -3.89
C LYS A 188 -18.86 -14.31 -2.43
N ALA A 189 -18.81 -15.49 -1.81
CA ALA A 189 -19.17 -15.63 -0.41
C ALA A 189 -18.22 -14.83 0.49
N TRP A 190 -16.92 -14.93 0.22
CA TRP A 190 -15.93 -14.10 0.92
C TRP A 190 -16.19 -12.59 0.74
N CYS A 191 -16.49 -12.14 -0.48
CA CYS A 191 -16.84 -10.73 -0.72
C CYS A 191 -18.12 -10.30 0.01
N GLU A 192 -19.10 -11.20 0.17
CA GLU A 192 -20.34 -10.95 0.91
C GLU A 192 -20.07 -10.78 2.40
N ASP A 193 -19.25 -11.63 2.99
CA ASP A 193 -18.84 -11.54 4.40
C ASP A 193 -18.03 -10.27 4.67
N GLU A 194 -17.13 -9.89 3.77
CA GLU A 194 -16.33 -8.66 3.85
C GLU A 194 -17.12 -7.39 3.43
N LYS A 195 -18.36 -7.54 2.97
CA LYS A 195 -19.25 -6.44 2.49
C LYS A 195 -18.63 -5.63 1.34
N ILE A 196 -17.90 -6.28 0.45
CA ILE A 196 -17.24 -5.68 -0.71
C ILE A 196 -17.84 -6.20 -2.03
N VAL A 197 -17.70 -5.41 -3.09
CA VAL A 197 -18.27 -5.76 -4.41
C VAL A 197 -17.35 -6.72 -5.16
N PRO A 198 -17.81 -7.93 -5.54
CA PRO A 198 -16.98 -8.88 -6.25
C PRO A 198 -16.69 -8.44 -7.69
N GLN A 199 -15.47 -8.70 -8.14
CA GLN A 199 -15.13 -8.60 -9.55
C GLN A 199 -15.74 -9.76 -10.36
N SER A 200 -15.69 -9.65 -11.69
CA SER A 200 -16.18 -10.69 -12.57
C SER A 200 -15.38 -11.99 -12.48
N ARG A 201 -16.00 -13.12 -12.84
CA ARG A 201 -15.33 -14.42 -12.89
C ARG A 201 -14.09 -14.43 -13.80
N GLY A 202 -14.13 -13.64 -14.87
CA GLY A 202 -12.98 -13.49 -15.78
C GLY A 202 -11.80 -12.81 -15.11
N GLN A 203 -12.05 -11.73 -14.35
CA GLN A 203 -11.01 -11.01 -13.60
C GLN A 203 -10.39 -11.88 -12.50
N LEU A 204 -11.21 -12.59 -11.70
CA LEU A 204 -10.69 -13.57 -10.76
C LEU A 204 -9.81 -14.62 -11.45
N GLY A 205 -10.26 -15.14 -12.59
CA GLY A 205 -9.50 -16.11 -13.36
C GLY A 205 -8.15 -15.57 -13.84
N GLN A 206 -8.09 -14.31 -14.27
CA GLN A 206 -6.82 -13.66 -14.61
C GLN A 206 -5.93 -13.47 -13.39
N THR A 207 -6.50 -13.10 -12.25
CA THR A 207 -5.76 -12.94 -10.98
C THR A 207 -5.04 -14.23 -10.60
N VAL A 208 -5.74 -15.36 -10.53
CA VAL A 208 -5.11 -16.64 -10.12
C VAL A 208 -4.09 -17.15 -11.14
N ILE A 209 -4.29 -16.90 -12.44
CA ILE A 209 -3.32 -17.30 -13.47
C ILE A 209 -2.07 -16.41 -13.41
N ASN A 210 -2.25 -15.12 -13.32
CA ASN A 210 -1.14 -14.16 -13.42
C ASN A 210 -0.28 -14.16 -12.14
N ILE A 211 -0.92 -14.24 -10.98
CA ILE A 211 -0.23 -14.12 -9.69
C ILE A 211 0.35 -15.46 -9.25
N ILE A 212 -0.49 -16.48 -9.03
CA ILE A 212 -0.04 -17.78 -8.50
C ILE A 212 0.19 -18.83 -9.58
N LYS A 213 0.21 -18.44 -10.85
CA LYS A 213 0.53 -19.29 -11.99
C LYS A 213 -0.40 -20.51 -12.14
N ALA A 214 -1.66 -20.38 -11.74
CA ALA A 214 -2.65 -21.43 -11.87
C ALA A 214 -2.81 -21.89 -13.34
N LYS A 215 -2.86 -23.20 -13.55
CA LYS A 215 -3.08 -23.78 -14.87
C LYS A 215 -4.55 -24.13 -15.06
N LYS A 216 -5.11 -23.82 -16.23
CA LYS A 216 -6.46 -24.27 -16.59
C LYS A 216 -6.41 -25.68 -17.14
N SER A 217 -7.29 -26.54 -16.65
CA SER A 217 -7.53 -27.89 -17.16
C SER A 217 -9.01 -28.12 -17.42
N ARG A 218 -9.32 -29.09 -18.24
CA ARG A 218 -10.68 -29.58 -18.48
C ARG A 218 -10.74 -31.04 -18.11
N LYS A 219 -11.54 -31.36 -17.10
CA LYS A 219 -11.76 -32.76 -16.66
C LYS A 219 -13.17 -33.23 -17.00
N GLY A 220 -13.29 -34.49 -17.31
CA GLY A 220 -14.56 -35.17 -17.60
C GLY A 220 -14.82 -35.40 -19.08
N THR A 221 -15.43 -36.53 -19.40
CA THR A 221 -15.81 -36.93 -20.78
C THR A 221 -17.21 -36.46 -21.16
N ALA A 222 -18.16 -36.45 -20.21
CA ALA A 222 -19.56 -36.10 -20.43
C ALA A 222 -19.90 -34.62 -20.07
N SER A 223 -19.34 -34.10 -18.98
CA SER A 223 -19.40 -32.68 -18.63
C SER A 223 -17.99 -32.12 -18.46
N ARG A 224 -17.54 -31.33 -19.40
CA ARG A 224 -16.19 -30.71 -19.36
C ARG A 224 -16.15 -29.61 -18.30
N ILE A 225 -15.87 -29.99 -17.05
CA ILE A 225 -15.69 -29.02 -15.96
C ILE A 225 -14.33 -28.36 -16.13
N GLN A 226 -14.34 -27.03 -16.24
CA GLN A 226 -13.10 -26.26 -16.21
C GLN A 226 -12.60 -26.16 -14.77
N THR A 227 -11.34 -26.50 -14.58
CA THR A 227 -10.69 -26.57 -13.27
C THR A 227 -9.40 -25.77 -13.30
N TYR A 228 -9.09 -25.07 -12.20
CA TYR A 228 -7.77 -24.55 -11.94
C TYR A 228 -6.94 -25.61 -11.19
N ILE A 229 -5.69 -25.74 -11.62
CA ILE A 229 -4.68 -26.54 -10.95
C ILE A 229 -3.66 -25.54 -10.38
N PHE A 230 -3.45 -25.61 -9.08
CA PHE A 230 -2.53 -24.78 -8.33
C PHE A 230 -1.27 -25.59 -7.98
N ALA A 231 -0.17 -24.91 -7.76
CA ALA A 231 1.01 -25.48 -7.14
C ALA A 231 0.77 -25.74 -5.62
N SER A 232 1.79 -26.15 -4.90
CA SER A 232 1.72 -26.21 -3.44
C SER A 232 1.41 -24.85 -2.83
N LEU A 233 0.92 -24.82 -1.58
CA LEU A 233 0.68 -23.57 -0.87
C LEU A 233 1.95 -22.70 -0.81
N GLU A 234 3.09 -23.30 -0.50
CA GLU A 234 4.37 -22.62 -0.41
C GLU A 234 4.79 -21.97 -1.73
N GLU A 235 4.63 -22.70 -2.84
CA GLU A 235 4.93 -22.15 -4.17
C GLU A 235 3.96 -21.01 -4.55
N CYS A 236 2.68 -21.16 -4.21
CA CYS A 236 1.69 -20.10 -4.44
C CYS A 236 1.99 -18.86 -3.60
N ARG A 237 2.37 -19.01 -2.34
CA ARG A 237 2.83 -17.93 -1.46
C ARG A 237 4.06 -17.23 -2.04
N LYS A 238 5.06 -17.98 -2.46
CA LYS A 238 6.27 -17.43 -3.10
C LYS A 238 5.97 -16.65 -4.38
N HIS A 239 5.03 -17.12 -5.19
CA HIS A 239 4.58 -16.36 -6.36
C HIS A 239 3.87 -15.07 -5.98
N PHE A 240 3.05 -15.09 -4.92
CA PHE A 240 2.37 -13.89 -4.42
C PHE A 240 3.36 -12.89 -3.81
N GLU A 241 4.35 -13.34 -3.05
CA GLU A 241 5.45 -12.51 -2.54
C GLU A 241 6.21 -11.82 -3.68
N THR A 242 6.55 -12.59 -4.72
CA THR A 242 7.19 -12.03 -5.91
C THR A 242 6.32 -10.98 -6.60
N TYR A 243 5.02 -11.24 -6.70
CA TYR A 243 4.05 -10.31 -7.27
C TYR A 243 3.90 -9.04 -6.43
N SER A 244 3.73 -9.18 -5.13
CA SER A 244 3.58 -8.05 -4.20
C SER A 244 4.91 -7.33 -3.91
N LYS A 245 6.05 -7.90 -4.34
CA LYS A 245 7.41 -7.43 -4.00
C LYS A 245 7.62 -7.33 -2.49
N GLN A 246 7.12 -8.31 -1.76
CA GLN A 246 7.25 -8.43 -0.31
C GLN A 246 7.92 -9.75 0.05
N THR A 247 8.35 -9.86 1.29
CA THR A 247 8.99 -11.07 1.84
C THR A 247 7.96 -11.96 2.56
N SER A 248 8.38 -13.14 2.99
CA SER A 248 7.56 -14.12 3.71
C SER A 248 6.96 -13.63 5.06
N LYS A 249 7.38 -12.47 5.56
CA LYS A 249 6.81 -11.86 6.76
C LYS A 249 5.36 -11.38 6.63
N ILE A 250 4.81 -11.40 5.42
CA ILE A 250 3.43 -10.99 5.18
C ILE A 250 2.38 -12.05 5.60
N TRP A 251 2.82 -13.26 5.95
CA TRP A 251 1.92 -14.34 6.35
C TRP A 251 1.77 -14.39 7.86
N SER A 252 0.54 -14.56 8.34
CA SER A 252 0.19 -14.54 9.77
C SER A 252 0.90 -15.62 10.59
N ASP A 253 1.30 -16.73 9.96
CA ASP A 253 2.01 -17.83 10.61
C ASP A 253 3.52 -17.59 10.80
N ASN A 254 4.04 -16.49 10.32
CA ASN A 254 5.45 -16.08 10.44
C ASN A 254 5.64 -14.85 11.34
N GLN A 255 4.57 -14.40 12.01
CA GLN A 255 4.60 -13.27 12.95
C GLN A 255 4.83 -13.72 14.39
#